data_8be453d34c5048c64a35d04ed3e68765
#
_entry.id   8be453d34c5048c64a35d04ed3e68765
#
_cell.length_a   1.000
_cell.length_b   1.000
_cell.length_c   1.000
_cell.angle_alpha   90.00
_cell.angle_beta   90.00
_cell.angle_gamma   90.00
#
_symmetry.space_group_name_H-M   'P 1'
#
loop_
_entity.id
_entity.type
_entity.pdbx_description
1 polymer ?
#
loop_
_entity_poly.entity_id
_entity_poly.type
_entity_poly.pdbx_seq_one_letter_code
_entity_poly.pdbx_strand_id
1 'polypeptide(L)'
;MVSEVPLTEDDLAGAALSHWSMLAKTCGLSADLPAREVLLARKETHGPKVVLVVRQGDGKPMLLKQEVRQDNHPGGHFALCLAAQEQARRRLAGNMQGLRVPRLLAFLPKEAVALLEYLPGENAATLLEQSDSNRDRRAILQDCGRWLAEFHRSARGPHRPYQTRYACEHLQKVRSDVNIGKLKVADTAIFISLVDAVLESAVRFDGLPAQHAERHGDYNLRNIVIERVGGASKVGAFDFRPSQSAPVGYDVARLLVDFTALYAEHLKVPDGELLQRAYLGAFFRGYDFVKRDDAAVGFLVGVQIVQDWIRVPSRDEHRSFLQTLRLAGLAQTARRMFPQLTRV
;
A
#
# COMPACT_ATOMS: atom_id res chain seq x y z
N MET A 1 28.68 -17.36 23.96
CA MET A 1 27.60 -16.73 23.17
C MET A 1 26.31 -17.31 23.67
N VAL A 2 25.49 -16.51 24.39
CA VAL A 2 24.15 -16.92 24.81
C VAL A 2 23.30 -16.84 23.54
N SER A 3 22.78 -17.98 23.05
CA SER A 3 21.83 -17.97 21.95
C SER A 3 20.56 -17.30 22.43
N GLU A 4 20.27 -16.08 21.94
CA GLU A 4 18.99 -15.45 22.17
C GLU A 4 17.91 -16.36 21.56
N VAL A 5 17.03 -16.87 22.40
CA VAL A 5 15.82 -17.58 21.95
C VAL A 5 15.00 -16.57 21.13
N PRO A 6 14.61 -16.88 19.88
CA PRO A 6 13.81 -15.96 19.09
C PRO A 6 12.46 -15.72 19.77
N LEU A 7 12.10 -14.43 19.93
CA LEU A 7 10.80 -14.02 20.48
C LEU A 7 9.66 -14.58 19.63
N THR A 8 8.66 -15.16 20.29
CA THR A 8 7.43 -15.66 19.65
C THR A 8 6.50 -14.50 19.29
N GLU A 9 5.48 -14.77 18.45
CA GLU A 9 4.42 -13.79 18.17
C GLU A 9 3.70 -13.34 19.46
N ASP A 10 3.46 -14.27 20.38
CA ASP A 10 2.84 -13.98 21.67
C ASP A 10 3.71 -13.11 22.58
N ASP A 11 5.04 -13.31 22.57
CA ASP A 11 5.97 -12.45 23.32
C ASP A 11 5.93 -11.01 22.80
N LEU A 12 5.93 -10.84 21.47
CA LEU A 12 5.85 -9.53 20.84
C LEU A 12 4.49 -8.85 21.12
N ALA A 13 3.40 -9.61 21.03
CA ALA A 13 2.06 -9.11 21.35
C ALA A 13 1.93 -8.73 22.83
N GLY A 14 2.50 -9.54 23.73
CA GLY A 14 2.55 -9.26 25.17
C GLY A 14 3.34 -7.99 25.48
N ALA A 15 4.49 -7.79 24.82
CA ALA A 15 5.29 -6.58 24.96
C ALA A 15 4.52 -5.32 24.48
N ALA A 16 3.80 -5.38 23.37
CA ALA A 16 2.96 -4.28 22.91
C ALA A 16 1.81 -3.98 23.90
N LEU A 17 1.18 -5.02 24.47
CA LEU A 17 0.11 -4.86 25.45
C LEU A 17 0.59 -4.35 26.83
N SER A 18 1.86 -4.47 27.17
CA SER A 18 2.39 -3.88 28.41
C SER A 18 2.15 -2.37 28.50
N HIS A 19 1.96 -1.69 27.37
CA HIS A 19 1.64 -0.27 27.29
C HIS A 19 0.15 0.05 27.39
N TRP A 20 -0.71 -0.98 27.51
CA TRP A 20 -2.17 -0.81 27.52
C TRP A 20 -2.67 0.15 28.57
N SER A 21 -2.23 0.03 29.82
CA SER A 21 -2.70 0.88 30.93
C SER A 21 -2.51 2.37 30.67
N MET A 22 -1.38 2.75 30.02
CA MET A 22 -1.12 4.14 29.65
C MET A 22 -2.03 4.60 28.51
N LEU A 23 -2.22 3.77 27.48
CA LEU A 23 -3.12 4.07 26.36
C LEU A 23 -4.57 4.19 26.84
N ALA A 24 -5.02 3.22 27.66
CA ALA A 24 -6.36 3.17 28.21
C ALA A 24 -6.68 4.43 29.05
N LYS A 25 -5.76 4.84 29.92
CA LYS A 25 -5.89 6.07 30.72
C LYS A 25 -6.10 7.30 29.84
N THR A 26 -5.36 7.42 28.73
CA THR A 26 -5.49 8.53 27.78
C THR A 26 -6.88 8.57 27.12
N CYS A 27 -7.51 7.41 26.96
CA CYS A 27 -8.82 7.27 26.31
C CYS A 27 -9.99 7.20 27.30
N GLY A 28 -9.75 7.24 28.60
CA GLY A 28 -10.79 7.02 29.63
C GLY A 28 -11.32 5.58 29.69
N LEU A 29 -10.49 4.61 29.29
CA LEU A 29 -10.80 3.18 29.30
C LEU A 29 -10.26 2.52 30.58
N SER A 30 -10.75 1.30 30.90
CA SER A 30 -10.18 0.52 32.02
C SER A 30 -8.73 0.14 31.76
N ALA A 31 -7.93 0.13 32.83
CA ALA A 31 -6.55 -0.33 32.80
C ALA A 31 -6.43 -1.87 32.70
N ASP A 32 -7.54 -2.61 32.88
CA ASP A 32 -7.55 -4.06 32.75
C ASP A 32 -7.18 -4.48 31.34
N LEU A 33 -6.41 -5.55 31.23
CA LEU A 33 -5.96 -6.06 29.93
C LEU A 33 -7.17 -6.45 29.07
N PRO A 34 -7.24 -5.98 27.81
CA PRO A 34 -8.32 -6.32 26.90
C PRO A 34 -8.17 -7.75 26.36
N ALA A 35 -9.28 -8.33 25.90
CA ALA A 35 -9.20 -9.47 24.99
C ALA A 35 -8.47 -9.05 23.70
N ARG A 36 -7.68 -9.96 23.13
CA ARG A 36 -6.84 -9.66 21.96
C ARG A 36 -6.96 -10.71 20.87
N GLU A 37 -6.80 -10.27 19.64
CA GLU A 37 -6.54 -11.10 18.45
C GLU A 37 -5.28 -10.55 17.78
N VAL A 38 -4.32 -11.43 17.47
CA VAL A 38 -3.07 -11.05 16.81
C VAL A 38 -3.29 -11.06 15.30
N LEU A 39 -3.22 -9.91 14.65
CA LEU A 39 -3.25 -9.78 13.20
C LEU A 39 -1.84 -9.87 12.59
N LEU A 40 -0.85 -9.34 13.30
CA LEU A 40 0.54 -9.35 12.91
C LEU A 40 1.42 -9.17 14.14
N ALA A 41 2.40 -10.04 14.32
CA ALA A 41 3.47 -9.82 15.28
C ALA A 41 4.77 -10.40 14.73
N ARG A 42 5.74 -9.55 14.43
CA ARG A 42 7.03 -9.98 13.90
C ARG A 42 8.16 -9.04 14.33
N LYS A 43 9.37 -9.58 14.43
CA LYS A 43 10.59 -8.80 14.57
C LYS A 43 11.05 -8.34 13.18
N GLU A 44 11.20 -7.05 12.99
CA GLU A 44 11.83 -6.46 11.81
C GLU A 44 13.26 -6.00 12.14
N THR A 45 14.02 -5.58 11.14
CA THR A 45 15.42 -5.15 11.29
C THR A 45 15.62 -4.08 12.37
N HIS A 46 14.61 -3.23 12.58
CA HIS A 46 14.69 -2.06 13.47
C HIS A 46 13.86 -2.18 14.74
N GLY A 47 13.17 -3.29 14.94
CA GLY A 47 12.35 -3.54 16.12
C GLY A 47 11.06 -4.28 15.81
N PRO A 48 10.18 -4.42 16.81
CA PRO A 48 8.92 -5.11 16.61
C PRO A 48 7.95 -4.31 15.75
N LYS A 49 7.21 -5.03 14.91
CA LYS A 49 5.99 -4.56 14.27
C LYS A 49 4.84 -5.46 14.72
N VAL A 50 3.89 -4.87 15.46
CA VAL A 50 2.77 -5.59 16.06
C VAL A 50 1.47 -4.88 15.68
N VAL A 51 0.45 -5.65 15.32
CA VAL A 51 -0.91 -5.17 15.08
C VAL A 51 -1.88 -6.13 15.75
N LEU A 52 -2.64 -5.64 16.72
CA LEU A 52 -3.61 -6.41 17.48
C LEU A 52 -4.99 -5.77 17.34
N VAL A 53 -6.03 -6.59 17.18
CA VAL A 53 -7.39 -6.17 17.51
C VAL A 53 -7.55 -6.36 19.02
N VAL A 54 -7.94 -5.30 19.72
CA VAL A 54 -8.16 -5.32 21.18
C VAL A 54 -9.62 -4.97 21.48
N ARG A 55 -10.21 -5.66 22.47
CA ARG A 55 -11.59 -5.43 22.88
C ARG A 55 -11.70 -5.45 24.39
N GLN A 56 -12.32 -4.46 24.97
CA GLN A 56 -12.57 -4.37 26.40
C GLN A 56 -14.04 -4.66 26.70
N GLY A 57 -14.31 -5.79 27.34
CA GLY A 57 -15.66 -6.29 27.58
C GLY A 57 -16.48 -6.34 26.29
N ASP A 58 -17.72 -5.87 26.34
CA ASP A 58 -18.62 -5.76 25.18
C ASP A 58 -18.39 -4.50 24.33
N GLY A 59 -17.31 -3.78 24.59
CA GLY A 59 -16.97 -2.55 23.87
C GLY A 59 -16.62 -2.78 22.40
N LYS A 60 -16.60 -1.69 21.63
CA LYS A 60 -16.18 -1.73 20.24
C LYS A 60 -14.71 -2.15 20.13
N PRO A 61 -14.37 -2.97 19.12
CA PRO A 61 -12.98 -3.32 18.87
C PRO A 61 -12.16 -2.06 18.52
N MET A 62 -10.90 -2.09 18.90
CA MET A 62 -9.89 -1.08 18.59
C MET A 62 -8.66 -1.77 17.99
N LEU A 63 -7.78 -1.02 17.35
CA LEU A 63 -6.55 -1.53 16.81
C LEU A 63 -5.37 -0.98 17.61
N LEU A 64 -4.61 -1.86 18.27
CA LEU A 64 -3.33 -1.51 18.88
C LEU A 64 -2.23 -1.81 17.87
N LYS A 65 -1.43 -0.79 17.54
CA LYS A 65 -0.32 -0.90 16.60
C LYS A 65 0.96 -0.42 17.27
N GLN A 66 2.01 -1.26 17.18
CA GLN A 66 3.37 -0.88 17.53
C GLN A 66 4.26 -0.99 16.31
N GLU A 67 5.06 0.04 16.03
CA GLU A 67 6.02 0.02 14.93
C GLU A 67 7.29 0.77 15.33
N VAL A 68 8.28 0.02 15.81
CA VAL A 68 9.60 0.57 16.19
C VAL A 68 10.50 0.62 14.97
N ARG A 69 11.06 1.80 14.69
CA ARG A 69 12.06 2.01 13.63
C ARG A 69 13.28 2.75 14.20
N GLN A 70 14.45 2.52 13.60
CA GLN A 70 15.71 3.16 13.99
C GLN A 70 15.79 4.63 13.52
N ASP A 71 14.86 5.48 13.89
CA ASP A 71 15.07 6.92 13.71
C ASP A 71 15.28 7.52 15.10
N ASN A 72 16.24 8.41 15.19
CA ASN A 72 16.69 9.06 16.43
C ASN A 72 15.64 9.99 17.10
N HIS A 73 14.35 9.91 16.71
CA HIS A 73 13.27 10.70 17.27
C HIS A 73 12.20 9.80 17.92
N PRO A 74 11.71 10.18 19.11
CA PRO A 74 10.58 9.51 19.75
C PRO A 74 9.38 9.45 18.80
N GLY A 75 8.95 8.24 18.47
CA GLY A 75 7.89 8.00 17.50
C GLY A 75 8.27 8.22 16.03
N GLY A 76 9.36 8.91 15.71
CA GLY A 76 9.99 9.08 14.41
C GLY A 76 9.08 8.97 13.20
N HIS A 77 9.41 8.08 12.28
CA HIS A 77 8.62 7.82 11.08
C HIS A 77 7.16 7.42 11.37
N PHE A 78 6.93 6.63 12.42
CA PHE A 78 5.59 6.19 12.80
C PHE A 78 4.69 7.36 13.21
N ALA A 79 5.21 8.33 13.98
CA ALA A 79 4.49 9.55 14.34
C ALA A 79 4.08 10.36 13.11
N LEU A 80 4.98 10.49 12.12
CA LEU A 80 4.68 11.17 10.85
C LEU A 80 3.60 10.43 10.04
N CYS A 81 3.60 9.11 10.03
CA CYS A 81 2.54 8.30 9.41
C CYS A 81 1.18 8.53 10.09
N LEU A 82 1.14 8.52 11.43
CA LEU A 82 -0.07 8.79 12.21
C LEU A 82 -0.58 10.22 11.99
N ALA A 83 0.31 11.19 11.91
CA ALA A 83 -0.03 12.58 11.63
C ALA A 83 -0.65 12.72 10.22
N ALA A 84 -0.08 12.08 9.20
CA ALA A 84 -0.64 12.05 7.85
C ALA A 84 -2.03 11.40 7.82
N GLN A 85 -2.21 10.27 8.53
CA GLN A 85 -3.50 9.60 8.66
C GLN A 85 -4.55 10.51 9.31
N GLU A 86 -4.21 11.15 10.43
CA GLU A 86 -5.14 12.04 11.12
C GLU A 86 -5.49 13.28 10.30
N GLN A 87 -4.53 13.81 9.53
CA GLN A 87 -4.77 14.91 8.59
C GLN A 87 -5.74 14.48 7.47
N ALA A 88 -5.55 13.30 6.87
CA ALA A 88 -6.47 12.72 5.90
C ALA A 88 -7.87 12.55 6.48
N ARG A 89 -7.98 12.01 7.71
CA ARG A 89 -9.24 11.86 8.42
C ARG A 89 -9.99 13.18 8.59
N ARG A 90 -9.30 14.24 9.02
CA ARG A 90 -9.91 15.57 9.20
C ARG A 90 -10.43 16.16 7.90
N ARG A 91 -9.69 16.00 6.81
CA ARG A 91 -10.10 16.49 5.48
C ARG A 91 -11.32 15.75 4.93
N LEU A 92 -11.40 14.44 5.16
CA LEU A 92 -12.52 13.62 4.67
C LEU A 92 -13.75 13.67 5.59
N ALA A 93 -13.63 14.11 6.85
CA ALA A 93 -14.72 14.07 7.84
C ALA A 93 -15.94 14.92 7.49
N GLY A 94 -15.82 15.90 6.59
CA GLY A 94 -16.92 16.82 6.24
C GLY A 94 -17.67 16.48 4.95
N ASN A 95 -17.14 15.59 4.10
CA ASN A 95 -17.55 15.61 2.69
C ASN A 95 -18.25 14.35 2.16
N MET A 96 -18.14 13.17 2.82
CA MET A 96 -18.60 11.97 2.13
C MET A 96 -19.17 10.89 3.06
N GLN A 97 -20.43 10.56 2.83
CA GLN A 97 -21.02 9.37 3.43
C GLN A 97 -20.27 8.12 2.95
N GLY A 98 -19.72 7.35 3.91
CA GLY A 98 -19.13 6.05 3.65
C GLY A 98 -17.62 6.03 3.37
N LEU A 99 -16.92 7.18 3.35
CA LEU A 99 -15.45 7.18 3.31
C LEU A 99 -14.85 7.31 4.71
N ARG A 100 -13.84 6.51 5.02
CA ARG A 100 -13.29 6.39 6.37
C ARG A 100 -11.76 6.40 6.38
N VAL A 101 -11.23 6.95 7.46
CA VAL A 101 -9.84 6.84 7.88
C VAL A 101 -9.86 6.58 9.38
N PRO A 102 -9.13 5.59 9.91
CA PRO A 102 -9.14 5.28 11.35
C PRO A 102 -8.74 6.50 12.17
N ARG A 103 -9.52 6.80 13.21
CA ARG A 103 -9.18 7.84 14.18
C ARG A 103 -8.04 7.38 15.07
N LEU A 104 -7.07 8.25 15.32
CA LEU A 104 -6.07 8.07 16.36
C LEU A 104 -6.73 8.33 17.73
N LEU A 105 -6.77 7.31 18.59
CA LEU A 105 -7.35 7.39 19.93
C LEU A 105 -6.30 7.80 20.95
N ALA A 106 -5.14 7.14 20.94
CA ALA A 106 -4.01 7.47 21.79
C ALA A 106 -2.69 7.12 21.07
N PHE A 107 -1.60 7.78 21.46
CA PHE A 107 -0.26 7.52 20.96
C PHE A 107 0.77 7.75 22.05
N LEU A 108 1.67 6.79 22.22
CA LEU A 108 2.84 6.84 23.09
C LEU A 108 4.09 6.96 22.21
N PRO A 109 4.63 8.16 21.99
CA PRO A 109 5.71 8.38 21.05
C PRO A 109 7.00 7.64 21.37
N LYS A 110 7.38 7.55 22.65
CA LYS A 110 8.61 6.89 23.09
C LYS A 110 8.60 5.39 22.85
N GLU A 111 7.44 4.78 23.02
CA GLU A 111 7.19 3.34 22.89
C GLU A 111 6.81 2.96 21.46
N ALA A 112 6.56 3.95 20.61
CA ALA A 112 6.05 3.81 19.25
C ALA A 112 4.78 2.93 19.19
N VAL A 113 3.84 3.14 20.15
CA VAL A 113 2.58 2.39 20.26
C VAL A 113 1.41 3.33 20.11
N ALA A 114 0.46 2.97 19.26
CA ALA A 114 -0.76 3.73 19.03
C ALA A 114 -2.01 2.86 19.21
N LEU A 115 -3.07 3.48 19.72
CA LEU A 115 -4.42 2.92 19.74
C LEU A 115 -5.26 3.66 18.69
N LEU A 116 -5.86 2.90 17.79
CA LEU A 116 -6.61 3.39 16.64
C LEU A 116 -8.06 2.85 16.66
N GLU A 117 -8.94 3.56 16.02
CA GLU A 117 -10.27 3.05 15.68
C GLU A 117 -10.13 1.80 14.79
N TYR A 118 -10.90 0.76 15.11
CA TYR A 118 -11.05 -0.39 14.23
C TYR A 118 -12.08 -0.09 13.13
N LEU A 119 -11.72 -0.27 11.88
CA LEU A 119 -12.64 -0.15 10.75
C LEU A 119 -13.24 -1.54 10.47
N PRO A 120 -14.57 -1.71 10.61
CA PRO A 120 -15.22 -2.97 10.27
C PRO A 120 -15.22 -3.20 8.77
N GLY A 121 -15.28 -4.45 8.37
CA GLY A 121 -15.25 -4.91 6.97
C GLY A 121 -14.03 -5.75 6.68
N GLU A 122 -13.85 -6.12 5.42
CA GLU A 122 -12.72 -6.90 4.95
C GLU A 122 -11.81 -6.08 4.05
N ASN A 123 -10.51 -6.43 4.02
CA ASN A 123 -9.61 -5.74 3.11
C ASN A 123 -9.91 -6.12 1.64
N ALA A 124 -9.61 -5.20 0.74
CA ALA A 124 -9.94 -5.35 -0.68
C ALA A 124 -9.26 -6.58 -1.31
N ALA A 125 -8.07 -7.00 -0.83
CA ALA A 125 -7.40 -8.20 -1.31
C ALA A 125 -8.21 -9.45 -0.96
N THR A 126 -8.64 -9.61 0.31
CA THR A 126 -9.49 -10.73 0.75
C THR A 126 -10.80 -10.78 -0.02
N LEU A 127 -11.46 -9.63 -0.23
CA LEU A 127 -12.69 -9.59 -1.02
C LEU A 127 -12.47 -10.01 -2.47
N LEU A 128 -11.33 -9.68 -3.07
CA LEU A 128 -10.97 -10.11 -4.43
C LEU A 128 -10.67 -11.61 -4.49
N GLU A 129 -10.02 -12.16 -3.47
CA GLU A 129 -9.76 -13.62 -3.34
C GLU A 129 -11.07 -14.42 -3.23
N GLN A 130 -12.03 -13.88 -2.50
CA GLN A 130 -13.37 -14.49 -2.31
C GLN A 130 -14.33 -14.24 -3.47
N SER A 131 -13.97 -13.38 -4.42
CA SER A 131 -14.86 -12.99 -5.52
C SER A 131 -14.81 -13.99 -6.68
N ASP A 132 -15.92 -14.64 -6.95
CA ASP A 132 -16.10 -15.56 -8.08
C ASP A 132 -16.51 -14.83 -9.38
N SER A 133 -16.95 -13.58 -9.28
CA SER A 133 -17.47 -12.85 -10.44
C SER A 133 -16.62 -11.63 -10.84
N ASN A 134 -16.48 -11.44 -12.16
CA ASN A 134 -15.86 -10.24 -12.71
C ASN A 134 -16.64 -8.95 -12.36
N ARG A 135 -17.94 -9.06 -12.07
CA ARG A 135 -18.77 -7.92 -11.64
C ARG A 135 -18.33 -7.44 -10.26
N ASP A 136 -18.15 -8.37 -9.31
CA ASP A 136 -17.77 -8.04 -7.93
C ASP A 136 -16.34 -7.48 -7.89
N ARG A 137 -15.41 -8.09 -8.62
CA ARG A 137 -14.03 -7.56 -8.74
C ARG A 137 -14.00 -6.13 -9.30
N ARG A 138 -14.86 -5.83 -10.30
CA ARG A 138 -14.99 -4.46 -10.83
C ARG A 138 -15.60 -3.49 -9.82
N ALA A 139 -16.58 -3.94 -9.03
CA ALA A 139 -17.18 -3.12 -7.98
C ALA A 139 -16.16 -2.77 -6.89
N ILE A 140 -15.33 -3.73 -6.47
CA ILE A 140 -14.24 -3.50 -5.51
C ILE A 140 -13.26 -2.47 -6.05
N LEU A 141 -12.81 -2.59 -7.31
CA LEU A 141 -11.90 -1.61 -7.91
C LEU A 141 -12.53 -0.21 -8.03
N GLN A 142 -13.83 -0.14 -8.34
CA GLN A 142 -14.55 1.13 -8.38
C GLN A 142 -14.62 1.79 -6.99
N ASP A 143 -14.87 1.01 -5.94
CA ASP A 143 -14.87 1.48 -4.57
C ASP A 143 -13.48 1.98 -4.13
N CYS A 144 -12.41 1.25 -4.45
CA CYS A 144 -11.03 1.71 -4.23
C CYS A 144 -10.78 3.03 -4.97
N GLY A 145 -11.17 3.12 -6.24
CA GLY A 145 -11.02 4.36 -7.02
C GLY A 145 -11.75 5.54 -6.39
N ARG A 146 -12.99 5.34 -5.93
CA ARG A 146 -13.81 6.39 -5.28
C ARG A 146 -13.16 6.94 -4.03
N TRP A 147 -12.64 6.07 -3.16
CA TRP A 147 -11.96 6.53 -1.95
C TRP A 147 -10.72 7.36 -2.29
N LEU A 148 -9.88 6.87 -3.22
CA LEU A 148 -8.66 7.55 -3.62
C LEU A 148 -8.92 8.89 -4.30
N ALA A 149 -9.98 8.98 -5.13
CA ALA A 149 -10.36 10.22 -5.78
C ALA A 149 -10.68 11.31 -4.76
N GLU A 150 -11.48 11.00 -3.75
CA GLU A 150 -11.87 11.96 -2.73
C GLU A 150 -10.70 12.34 -1.82
N PHE A 151 -9.85 11.37 -1.48
CA PHE A 151 -8.62 11.67 -0.75
C PHE A 151 -7.73 12.66 -1.52
N HIS A 152 -7.44 12.39 -2.79
CA HIS A 152 -6.63 13.30 -3.62
C HIS A 152 -7.34 14.65 -3.85
N ARG A 153 -8.67 14.65 -4.00
CA ARG A 153 -9.47 15.88 -4.15
C ARG A 153 -9.41 16.76 -2.91
N SER A 154 -9.44 16.15 -1.73
CA SER A 154 -9.36 16.85 -0.43
C SER A 154 -8.01 17.51 -0.17
N ALA A 155 -6.98 17.08 -0.88
CA ALA A 155 -5.60 17.56 -0.74
C ALA A 155 -4.99 17.91 -2.10
N ARG A 156 -5.82 18.45 -3.00
CA ARG A 156 -5.44 18.80 -4.37
C ARG A 156 -4.28 19.80 -4.38
N GLY A 157 -3.22 19.39 -5.04
CA GLY A 157 -2.07 20.25 -5.35
C GLY A 157 -2.16 20.86 -6.75
N PRO A 158 -1.12 21.54 -7.18
CA PRO A 158 -1.05 22.16 -8.50
C PRO A 158 -0.92 21.10 -9.61
N HIS A 159 -1.34 21.51 -10.80
CA HIS A 159 -1.01 20.81 -12.04
C HIS A 159 0.37 21.29 -12.50
N ARG A 160 1.33 20.37 -12.67
CA ARG A 160 2.73 20.71 -13.00
C ARG A 160 3.26 19.80 -14.10
N PRO A 161 4.27 20.23 -14.87
CA PRO A 161 5.01 19.32 -15.74
C PRO A 161 5.59 18.16 -14.92
N TYR A 162 5.35 16.94 -15.39
CA TYR A 162 5.91 15.75 -14.78
C TYR A 162 7.40 15.67 -15.07
N GLN A 163 8.20 15.45 -14.04
CA GLN A 163 9.65 15.31 -14.16
C GLN A 163 10.00 13.83 -13.92
N THR A 164 10.33 13.12 -14.99
CA THR A 164 10.72 11.70 -14.93
C THR A 164 12.08 11.50 -14.27
N ARG A 165 12.92 12.55 -14.23
CA ARG A 165 14.31 12.50 -13.77
C ARG A 165 14.49 11.78 -12.43
N TYR A 166 13.68 12.09 -11.42
CA TYR A 166 13.83 11.49 -10.09
C TYR A 166 13.58 9.97 -10.09
N ALA A 167 12.58 9.53 -10.84
CA ALA A 167 12.32 8.10 -11.00
C ALA A 167 13.42 7.44 -11.85
N CYS A 168 13.92 8.10 -12.89
CA CYS A 168 15.01 7.60 -13.72
C CYS A 168 16.33 7.46 -12.94
N GLU A 169 16.69 8.44 -12.12
CA GLU A 169 17.87 8.38 -11.23
C GLU A 169 17.76 7.18 -10.27
N HIS A 170 16.57 6.96 -9.69
CA HIS A 170 16.33 5.80 -8.84
C HIS A 170 16.45 4.48 -9.62
N LEU A 171 15.86 4.36 -10.80
CA LEU A 171 15.93 3.16 -11.64
C LEU A 171 17.37 2.88 -12.11
N GLN A 172 18.13 3.90 -12.49
CA GLN A 172 19.55 3.77 -12.86
C GLN A 172 20.38 3.24 -11.69
N LYS A 173 20.11 3.76 -10.47
CA LYS A 173 20.74 3.25 -9.25
C LYS A 173 20.39 1.80 -9.01
N VAL A 174 19.12 1.42 -9.10
CA VAL A 174 18.66 0.03 -8.97
C VAL A 174 19.36 -0.87 -9.97
N ARG A 175 19.43 -0.50 -11.24
CA ARG A 175 20.14 -1.23 -12.28
C ARG A 175 21.62 -1.42 -11.94
N SER A 176 22.28 -0.36 -11.50
CA SER A 176 23.68 -0.42 -11.08
C SER A 176 23.87 -1.36 -9.90
N ASP A 177 23.04 -1.24 -8.85
CA ASP A 177 23.13 -2.07 -7.65
C ASP A 177 22.90 -3.58 -7.97
N VAL A 178 22.05 -3.90 -8.95
CA VAL A 178 21.86 -5.27 -9.45
C VAL A 178 23.10 -5.75 -10.22
N ASN A 179 23.61 -4.95 -11.15
CA ASN A 179 24.77 -5.33 -11.99
C ASN A 179 26.02 -5.61 -11.17
N ILE A 180 26.25 -4.88 -10.07
CA ILE A 180 27.40 -5.12 -9.16
C ILE A 180 27.09 -6.13 -8.05
N GLY A 181 25.91 -6.78 -8.07
CA GLY A 181 25.52 -7.81 -7.09
C GLY A 181 25.15 -7.29 -5.70
N LYS A 182 25.04 -5.98 -5.51
CA LYS A 182 24.62 -5.35 -4.25
C LYS A 182 23.15 -5.56 -3.97
N LEU A 183 22.31 -5.54 -5.01
CA LEU A 183 20.90 -5.87 -4.96
C LEU A 183 20.66 -7.18 -5.72
N LYS A 184 20.08 -8.17 -5.04
CA LYS A 184 19.73 -9.45 -5.64
C LYS A 184 18.23 -9.44 -5.98
N VAL A 185 17.89 -9.77 -7.21
CA VAL A 185 16.51 -9.85 -7.70
C VAL A 185 16.28 -11.21 -8.38
N ALA A 186 15.01 -11.62 -8.42
CA ALA A 186 14.62 -12.78 -9.19
C ALA A 186 14.69 -12.48 -10.70
N ASP A 187 14.99 -13.49 -11.52
CA ASP A 187 14.98 -13.38 -12.98
C ASP A 187 15.73 -12.14 -13.49
N THR A 188 16.99 -12.02 -13.06
CA THR A 188 17.83 -10.81 -13.24
C THR A 188 17.84 -10.29 -14.69
N ALA A 189 17.89 -11.17 -15.69
CA ALA A 189 17.91 -10.75 -17.10
C ALA A 189 16.62 -10.03 -17.50
N ILE A 190 15.47 -10.60 -17.16
CA ILE A 190 14.14 -10.01 -17.43
C ILE A 190 13.99 -8.72 -16.63
N PHE A 191 14.43 -8.71 -15.36
CA PHE A 191 14.37 -7.53 -14.52
C PHE A 191 15.18 -6.35 -15.09
N ILE A 192 16.42 -6.58 -15.51
CA ILE A 192 17.27 -5.52 -16.11
C ILE A 192 16.64 -5.00 -17.41
N SER A 193 16.16 -5.89 -18.28
CA SER A 193 15.48 -5.50 -19.51
C SER A 193 14.22 -4.67 -19.23
N LEU A 194 13.47 -4.99 -18.17
CA LEU A 194 12.33 -4.19 -17.72
C LEU A 194 12.76 -2.78 -17.27
N VAL A 195 13.82 -2.69 -16.46
CA VAL A 195 14.35 -1.38 -16.01
C VAL A 195 14.76 -0.54 -17.22
N ASP A 196 15.46 -1.12 -18.20
CA ASP A 196 15.89 -0.42 -19.40
C ASP A 196 14.67 0.05 -20.24
N ALA A 197 13.66 -0.80 -20.41
CA ALA A 197 12.43 -0.44 -21.13
C ALA A 197 11.65 0.70 -20.45
N VAL A 198 11.61 0.72 -19.12
CA VAL A 198 10.98 1.82 -18.37
C VAL A 198 11.78 3.10 -18.52
N LEU A 199 13.12 3.06 -18.42
CA LEU A 199 14.00 4.21 -18.64
C LEU A 199 13.84 4.79 -20.05
N GLU A 200 13.82 3.95 -21.08
CA GLU A 200 13.60 4.36 -22.48
C GLU A 200 12.23 5.02 -22.68
N SER A 201 11.21 4.55 -21.96
CA SER A 201 9.87 5.12 -22.02
C SER A 201 9.76 6.54 -21.47
N ALA A 202 10.67 6.95 -20.58
CA ALA A 202 10.61 8.21 -19.84
C ALA A 202 10.46 9.44 -20.74
N VAL A 203 11.14 9.48 -21.88
CA VAL A 203 11.07 10.61 -22.83
C VAL A 203 9.65 10.91 -23.32
N ARG A 204 8.77 9.91 -23.33
CA ARG A 204 7.37 10.07 -23.75
C ARG A 204 6.49 10.76 -22.71
N PHE A 205 6.94 10.83 -21.48
CA PHE A 205 6.16 11.34 -20.35
C PHE A 205 6.76 12.61 -19.71
N ASP A 206 8.05 12.85 -19.96
CA ASP A 206 8.75 13.99 -19.37
C ASP A 206 8.18 15.31 -19.87
N GLY A 207 7.99 16.27 -18.96
CA GLY A 207 7.43 17.57 -19.27
C GLY A 207 5.92 17.60 -19.49
N LEU A 208 5.23 16.45 -19.63
CA LEU A 208 3.79 16.42 -19.81
C LEU A 208 3.06 16.84 -18.51
N PRO A 209 1.87 17.44 -18.62
CA PRO A 209 1.11 17.86 -17.45
C PRO A 209 0.73 16.69 -16.56
N ALA A 210 0.93 16.81 -15.24
CA ALA A 210 0.50 15.84 -14.24
C ALA A 210 -0.16 16.53 -13.05
N GLN A 211 -1.22 15.94 -12.53
CA GLN A 211 -1.89 16.40 -11.33
C GLN A 211 -1.11 15.96 -10.09
N HIS A 212 -0.85 16.89 -9.20
CA HIS A 212 -0.30 16.62 -7.88
C HIS A 212 -1.41 16.62 -6.82
N ALA A 213 -1.23 15.81 -5.80
CA ALA A 213 -1.99 15.83 -4.55
C ALA A 213 -1.11 15.29 -3.42
N GLU A 214 -1.59 15.37 -2.19
CA GLU A 214 -1.00 14.58 -1.11
C GLU A 214 -1.23 13.10 -1.40
N ARG A 215 -0.18 12.29 -1.28
CA ARG A 215 -0.27 10.86 -1.54
C ARG A 215 -0.52 10.07 -0.26
N HIS A 216 -1.22 8.95 -0.38
CA HIS A 216 -1.30 7.93 0.67
C HIS A 216 0.08 7.27 0.90
N GLY A 217 0.81 7.02 -0.18
CA GLY A 217 2.18 6.53 -0.17
C GLY A 217 2.32 5.00 -0.07
N ASP A 218 1.26 4.27 0.29
CA ASP A 218 1.19 2.81 0.23
C ASP A 218 -0.24 2.34 -0.05
N TYR A 219 -0.90 2.94 -1.04
CA TYR A 219 -2.28 2.64 -1.41
C TYR A 219 -2.36 1.31 -2.17
N ASN A 220 -2.40 0.20 -1.44
CA ASN A 220 -2.50 -1.16 -1.97
C ASN A 220 -3.78 -1.84 -1.44
N LEU A 221 -4.15 -2.98 -2.04
CA LEU A 221 -5.40 -3.68 -1.74
C LEU A 221 -5.55 -4.14 -0.29
N ARG A 222 -4.45 -4.39 0.41
CA ARG A 222 -4.46 -4.83 1.82
C ARG A 222 -4.67 -3.68 2.79
N ASN A 223 -4.39 -2.44 2.36
CA ASN A 223 -4.54 -1.23 3.17
C ASN A 223 -5.91 -0.54 2.95
N ILE A 224 -6.83 -1.20 2.25
CA ILE A 224 -8.19 -0.71 1.97
C ILE A 224 -9.18 -1.69 2.56
N VAL A 225 -10.09 -1.20 3.40
CA VAL A 225 -11.19 -1.97 4.00
C VAL A 225 -12.51 -1.55 3.37
N ILE A 226 -13.33 -2.53 3.03
CA ILE A 226 -14.67 -2.32 2.47
C ILE A 226 -15.69 -3.02 3.36
N GLU A 227 -16.60 -2.25 3.94
CA GLU A 227 -17.76 -2.74 4.68
C GLU A 227 -19.01 -2.59 3.81
N ARG A 228 -19.72 -3.69 3.55
CA ARG A 228 -20.95 -3.69 2.79
C ARG A 228 -22.16 -3.68 3.73
N VAL A 229 -22.94 -2.59 3.72
CA VAL A 229 -24.11 -2.41 4.60
C VAL A 229 -25.29 -1.91 3.79
N GLY A 230 -26.39 -2.64 3.79
CA GLY A 230 -27.64 -2.22 3.15
C GLY A 230 -27.51 -1.90 1.65
N GLY A 231 -26.65 -2.62 0.93
CA GLY A 231 -26.42 -2.39 -0.50
C GLY A 231 -25.44 -1.25 -0.83
N ALA A 232 -24.94 -0.52 0.18
CA ALA A 232 -23.92 0.50 0.03
C ALA A 232 -22.56 0.01 0.54
N SER A 233 -21.49 0.54 -0.04
CA SER A 233 -20.12 0.26 0.41
C SER A 233 -19.56 1.44 1.21
N LYS A 234 -19.09 1.17 2.43
CA LYS A 234 -18.23 2.08 3.19
C LYS A 234 -16.80 1.65 2.97
N VAL A 235 -15.95 2.58 2.55
CA VAL A 235 -14.56 2.31 2.18
C VAL A 235 -13.62 3.08 3.10
N GLY A 236 -12.66 2.38 3.69
CA GLY A 236 -11.65 2.98 4.53
C GLY A 236 -10.24 2.66 4.03
N ALA A 237 -9.29 3.54 4.30
CA ALA A 237 -7.88 3.25 4.08
C ALA A 237 -7.04 3.61 5.30
N PHE A 238 -5.93 2.90 5.50
CA PHE A 238 -5.03 3.02 6.63
C PHE A 238 -3.57 2.74 6.19
N ASP A 239 -2.62 2.85 7.10
CA ASP A 239 -1.18 2.68 6.82
C ASP A 239 -0.61 3.75 5.88
N PHE A 240 -0.95 5.00 6.17
CA PHE A 240 -0.40 6.15 5.48
C PHE A 240 1.13 6.23 5.63
N ARG A 241 1.80 6.72 4.61
CA ARG A 241 3.19 7.18 4.70
C ARG A 241 3.22 8.65 5.12
N PRO A 242 4.37 9.18 5.55
CA PRO A 242 4.49 10.61 5.86
C PRO A 242 3.97 11.46 4.70
N SER A 243 3.24 12.53 5.05
CA SER A 243 2.61 13.43 4.09
C SER A 243 3.62 14.00 3.09
N GLN A 244 3.30 13.88 1.81
CA GLN A 244 4.10 14.42 0.72
C GLN A 244 3.22 14.71 -0.48
N SER A 245 3.30 15.94 -1.00
CA SER A 245 2.68 16.26 -2.29
C SER A 245 3.52 15.69 -3.44
N ALA A 246 2.88 14.89 -4.29
CA ALA A 246 3.52 14.23 -5.41
C ALA A 246 2.51 13.99 -6.55
N PRO A 247 2.96 13.59 -7.76
CA PRO A 247 2.06 13.13 -8.80
C PRO A 247 1.14 12.00 -8.31
N VAL A 248 -0.16 12.12 -8.56
CA VAL A 248 -1.17 11.15 -8.10
C VAL A 248 -0.96 9.75 -8.68
N GLY A 249 -0.23 9.66 -9.79
CA GLY A 249 0.14 8.40 -10.43
C GLY A 249 0.86 7.41 -9.50
N TYR A 250 1.52 7.86 -8.43
CA TYR A 250 2.16 6.95 -7.47
C TYR A 250 1.16 6.04 -6.77
N ASP A 251 0.07 6.59 -6.23
CA ASP A 251 -0.94 5.79 -5.52
C ASP A 251 -1.79 4.98 -6.50
N VAL A 252 -2.11 5.56 -7.67
CA VAL A 252 -2.84 4.86 -8.75
C VAL A 252 -2.04 3.66 -9.25
N ALA A 253 -0.76 3.85 -9.57
CA ALA A 253 0.11 2.78 -10.02
C ALA A 253 0.27 1.69 -8.96
N ARG A 254 0.43 2.08 -7.69
CA ARG A 254 0.57 1.15 -6.56
C ARG A 254 -0.62 0.19 -6.46
N LEU A 255 -1.85 0.71 -6.55
CA LEU A 255 -3.06 -0.12 -6.51
C LEU A 255 -3.21 -0.99 -7.76
N LEU A 256 -3.07 -0.39 -8.95
CA LEU A 256 -3.31 -1.11 -10.20
C LEU A 256 -2.29 -2.23 -10.44
N VAL A 257 -1.02 -2.00 -10.10
CA VAL A 257 0.02 -3.05 -10.19
C VAL A 257 -0.21 -4.14 -9.15
N ASP A 258 -0.62 -3.79 -7.93
CA ASP A 258 -0.98 -4.78 -6.90
C ASP A 258 -2.13 -5.68 -7.37
N PHE A 259 -3.17 -5.10 -7.99
CA PHE A 259 -4.28 -5.85 -8.56
C PHE A 259 -3.85 -6.72 -9.74
N THR A 260 -3.10 -6.17 -10.71
CA THR A 260 -2.74 -6.91 -11.92
C THR A 260 -1.81 -8.08 -11.63
N ALA A 261 -0.92 -7.94 -10.63
CA ALA A 261 0.02 -8.99 -10.28
C ALA A 261 -0.63 -10.26 -9.70
N LEU A 262 -1.83 -10.14 -9.07
CA LEU A 262 -2.47 -11.25 -8.36
C LEU A 262 -3.83 -11.65 -8.94
N TYR A 263 -4.59 -10.70 -9.50
CA TYR A 263 -6.02 -10.92 -9.79
C TYR A 263 -6.40 -10.72 -11.26
N ALA A 264 -5.49 -10.23 -12.11
CA ALA A 264 -5.79 -10.05 -13.53
C ALA A 264 -5.73 -11.37 -14.29
N GLU A 265 -6.67 -11.54 -15.21
CA GLU A 265 -6.64 -12.63 -16.18
C GLU A 265 -5.71 -12.24 -17.34
N HIS A 266 -4.41 -12.48 -17.18
CA HIS A 266 -3.37 -11.97 -18.09
C HIS A 266 -3.58 -12.35 -19.56
N LEU A 267 -4.12 -13.54 -19.84
CA LEU A 267 -4.38 -14.00 -21.21
C LEU A 267 -5.44 -13.19 -21.95
N LYS A 268 -6.27 -12.43 -21.22
CA LYS A 268 -7.34 -11.60 -21.77
C LYS A 268 -6.99 -10.11 -21.83
N VAL A 269 -5.75 -9.75 -21.53
CA VAL A 269 -5.29 -8.36 -21.58
C VAL A 269 -4.48 -8.13 -22.84
N PRO A 270 -4.83 -7.16 -23.70
CA PRO A 270 -4.08 -6.86 -24.90
C PRO A 270 -2.64 -6.38 -24.61
N ASP A 271 -1.73 -6.60 -25.56
CA ASP A 271 -0.37 -6.06 -25.49
C ASP A 271 -0.39 -4.53 -25.41
N GLY A 272 0.52 -3.97 -24.62
CA GLY A 272 0.61 -2.54 -24.32
C GLY A 272 -0.39 -2.06 -23.26
N GLU A 273 -1.33 -2.89 -22.80
CA GLU A 273 -2.28 -2.51 -21.75
C GLU A 273 -1.91 -3.15 -20.40
N LEU A 274 -2.09 -2.39 -19.31
CA LEU A 274 -1.87 -2.88 -17.95
C LEU A 274 -2.93 -3.90 -17.52
N LEU A 275 -4.20 -3.60 -17.82
CA LEU A 275 -5.37 -4.36 -17.41
C LEU A 275 -6.39 -4.45 -18.55
N GLN A 276 -7.28 -5.43 -18.47
CA GLN A 276 -8.49 -5.44 -19.28
C GLN A 276 -9.24 -4.11 -19.13
N ARG A 277 -9.74 -3.57 -20.26
CA ARG A 277 -10.46 -2.27 -20.28
C ARG A 277 -11.63 -2.19 -19.31
N ALA A 278 -12.30 -3.32 -19.05
CA ALA A 278 -13.42 -3.38 -18.14
C ALA A 278 -13.02 -3.13 -16.66
N TYR A 279 -11.88 -3.64 -16.22
CA TYR A 279 -11.34 -3.41 -14.87
C TYR A 279 -10.78 -2.00 -14.74
N LEU A 280 -9.96 -1.58 -15.71
CA LEU A 280 -9.40 -0.24 -15.74
C LEU A 280 -10.50 0.81 -15.79
N GLY A 281 -11.54 0.58 -16.62
CA GLY A 281 -12.72 1.43 -16.70
C GLY A 281 -13.53 1.45 -15.38
N ALA A 282 -13.60 0.34 -14.64
CA ALA A 282 -14.25 0.30 -13.33
C ALA A 282 -13.49 1.16 -12.30
N PHE A 283 -12.16 1.01 -12.24
CA PHE A 283 -11.33 1.84 -11.37
C PHE A 283 -11.51 3.34 -11.70
N PHE A 284 -11.37 3.75 -12.97
CA PHE A 284 -11.48 5.17 -13.36
C PHE A 284 -12.91 5.73 -13.33
N ARG A 285 -13.96 4.90 -13.28
CA ARG A 285 -15.31 5.39 -12.93
C ARG A 285 -15.41 5.82 -11.46
N GLY A 286 -14.70 5.13 -10.57
CA GLY A 286 -14.57 5.57 -9.18
C GLY A 286 -13.55 6.69 -9.03
N TYR A 287 -12.41 6.57 -9.70
CA TYR A 287 -11.32 7.53 -9.66
C TYR A 287 -11.44 8.55 -10.80
N ASP A 288 -12.33 9.50 -10.61
CA ASP A 288 -12.62 10.57 -11.57
C ASP A 288 -11.81 11.86 -11.35
N PHE A 289 -10.73 11.78 -10.53
CA PHE A 289 -9.89 12.92 -10.18
C PHE A 289 -8.93 13.32 -11.30
N VAL A 290 -8.37 12.34 -12.03
CA VAL A 290 -7.62 12.55 -13.27
C VAL A 290 -8.09 11.58 -14.34
N LYS A 291 -7.74 11.89 -15.58
CA LYS A 291 -8.03 11.00 -16.71
C LYS A 291 -7.09 9.81 -16.72
N ARG A 292 -7.51 8.74 -17.39
CA ARG A 292 -6.74 7.50 -17.55
C ARG A 292 -5.37 7.71 -18.23
N ASP A 293 -5.27 8.72 -19.08
CA ASP A 293 -4.08 9.07 -19.87
C ASP A 293 -3.18 10.12 -19.19
N ASP A 294 -3.35 10.35 -17.89
CA ASP A 294 -2.43 11.18 -17.12
C ASP A 294 -0.99 10.65 -17.25
N ALA A 295 -0.07 11.53 -17.62
CA ALA A 295 1.31 11.17 -17.95
C ALA A 295 2.03 10.48 -16.77
N ALA A 296 1.79 10.94 -15.55
CA ALA A 296 2.40 10.34 -14.37
C ALA A 296 1.86 8.93 -14.11
N VAL A 297 0.57 8.69 -14.34
CA VAL A 297 0.00 7.34 -14.20
C VAL A 297 0.66 6.38 -15.19
N GLY A 298 0.78 6.77 -16.46
CA GLY A 298 1.35 5.93 -17.52
C GLY A 298 2.79 5.50 -17.22
N PHE A 299 3.64 6.43 -16.80
CA PHE A 299 5.05 6.16 -16.49
C PHE A 299 5.23 5.40 -15.17
N LEU A 300 4.52 5.84 -14.12
CA LEU A 300 4.71 5.30 -12.77
C LEU A 300 4.21 3.85 -12.62
N VAL A 301 3.36 3.36 -13.51
CA VAL A 301 3.04 1.93 -13.58
C VAL A 301 4.28 1.09 -13.85
N GLY A 302 5.11 1.45 -14.83
CA GLY A 302 6.37 0.77 -15.11
C GLY A 302 7.33 0.81 -13.92
N VAL A 303 7.49 1.99 -13.31
CA VAL A 303 8.29 2.18 -12.10
C VAL A 303 7.79 1.31 -10.95
N GLN A 304 6.47 1.21 -10.77
CA GLN A 304 5.88 0.41 -9.70
C GLN A 304 6.07 -1.10 -9.90
N ILE A 305 6.03 -1.59 -11.14
CA ILE A 305 6.34 -2.99 -11.44
C ILE A 305 7.77 -3.31 -10.99
N VAL A 306 8.75 -2.46 -11.31
CA VAL A 306 10.15 -2.62 -10.86
C VAL A 306 10.23 -2.63 -9.34
N GLN A 307 9.57 -1.69 -8.66
CA GLN A 307 9.60 -1.59 -7.19
C GLN A 307 8.97 -2.82 -6.53
N ASP A 308 7.87 -3.33 -7.06
CA ASP A 308 7.22 -4.53 -6.50
C ASP A 308 8.04 -5.80 -6.76
N TRP A 309 8.74 -5.88 -7.90
CA TRP A 309 9.65 -6.98 -8.20
C TRP A 309 10.79 -7.07 -7.20
N ILE A 310 11.42 -5.95 -6.86
CA ILE A 310 12.51 -5.87 -5.86
C ILE A 310 12.06 -6.39 -4.48
N ARG A 311 10.78 -6.25 -4.13
CA ARG A 311 10.22 -6.69 -2.85
C ARG A 311 10.02 -8.21 -2.76
N VAL A 312 10.05 -8.92 -3.89
CA VAL A 312 9.97 -10.38 -3.91
C VAL A 312 11.36 -10.96 -3.63
N PRO A 313 11.52 -11.93 -2.70
CA PRO A 313 12.79 -12.57 -2.44
C PRO A 313 13.42 -13.13 -3.73
N SER A 314 14.71 -12.93 -3.91
CA SER A 314 15.42 -13.36 -5.12
C SER A 314 15.53 -14.88 -5.27
N ARG A 315 15.58 -15.61 -4.15
CA ARG A 315 15.69 -17.08 -4.13
C ARG A 315 14.32 -17.73 -3.94
N ASP A 316 14.03 -18.77 -4.70
CA ASP A 316 12.75 -19.50 -4.66
C ASP A 316 12.44 -20.08 -3.28
N GLU A 317 13.44 -20.65 -2.62
CA GLU A 317 13.34 -21.24 -1.28
C GLU A 317 12.89 -20.26 -0.19
N HIS A 318 13.04 -18.95 -0.44
CA HIS A 318 12.64 -17.89 0.49
C HIS A 318 11.28 -17.29 0.14
N ARG A 319 10.60 -17.79 -0.94
CA ARG A 319 9.31 -17.24 -1.37
C ARG A 319 8.15 -18.05 -0.83
N SER A 320 7.15 -17.36 -0.32
CA SER A 320 5.85 -17.97 -0.13
C SER A 320 5.16 -18.22 -1.47
N PHE A 321 4.16 -19.10 -1.48
CA PHE A 321 3.33 -19.36 -2.67
C PHE A 321 2.77 -18.06 -3.27
N LEU A 322 2.26 -17.15 -2.43
CA LEU A 322 1.72 -15.86 -2.87
C LEU A 322 2.79 -14.96 -3.50
N GLN A 323 4.03 -14.98 -2.99
CA GLN A 323 5.14 -14.22 -3.57
C GLN A 323 5.55 -14.79 -4.93
N THR A 324 5.50 -16.09 -5.11
CA THR A 324 5.75 -16.77 -6.40
C THR A 324 4.68 -16.37 -7.42
N LEU A 325 3.40 -16.42 -7.05
CA LEU A 325 2.31 -15.97 -7.92
C LEU A 325 2.46 -14.48 -8.27
N ARG A 326 2.80 -13.66 -7.31
CA ARG A 326 3.03 -12.21 -7.53
C ARG A 326 4.14 -11.97 -8.53
N LEU A 327 5.27 -12.66 -8.39
CA LEU A 327 6.39 -12.54 -9.33
C LEU A 327 5.99 -12.95 -10.74
N ALA A 328 5.29 -14.06 -10.89
CA ALA A 328 4.78 -14.52 -12.19
C ALA A 328 3.84 -13.49 -12.83
N GLY A 329 2.91 -12.93 -12.04
CA GLY A 329 2.01 -11.88 -12.50
C GLY A 329 2.72 -10.58 -12.89
N LEU A 330 3.75 -10.16 -12.13
CA LEU A 330 4.60 -9.02 -12.48
C LEU A 330 5.35 -9.26 -13.79
N ALA A 331 5.94 -10.46 -13.97
CA ALA A 331 6.66 -10.82 -15.19
C ALA A 331 5.75 -10.83 -16.42
N GLN A 332 4.55 -11.41 -16.30
CA GLN A 332 3.55 -11.39 -17.38
C GLN A 332 3.10 -9.97 -17.71
N THR A 333 2.86 -9.14 -16.69
CA THR A 333 2.50 -7.73 -16.86
C THR A 333 3.61 -6.95 -17.56
N ALA A 334 4.86 -7.14 -17.13
CA ALA A 334 6.02 -6.50 -17.74
C ALA A 334 6.17 -6.85 -19.23
N ARG A 335 6.13 -8.14 -19.57
CA ARG A 335 6.21 -8.60 -20.97
C ARG A 335 5.11 -8.01 -21.85
N ARG A 336 3.89 -7.94 -21.33
CA ARG A 336 2.75 -7.38 -22.06
C ARG A 336 2.86 -5.87 -22.26
N MET A 337 3.25 -5.13 -21.23
CA MET A 337 3.39 -3.67 -21.32
C MET A 337 4.61 -3.24 -22.13
N PHE A 338 5.64 -4.06 -22.17
CA PHE A 338 6.91 -3.83 -22.84
C PHE A 338 7.22 -5.03 -23.76
N PRO A 339 6.60 -5.14 -24.96
CA PRO A 339 6.72 -6.31 -25.81
C PRO A 339 8.14 -6.68 -26.24
N GLN A 340 9.09 -5.72 -26.19
CA GLN A 340 10.51 -6.00 -26.41
C GLN A 340 11.12 -7.00 -25.41
N LEU A 341 10.51 -7.18 -24.22
CA LEU A 341 10.95 -8.16 -23.21
C LEU A 341 10.67 -9.62 -23.61
N THR A 342 9.83 -9.88 -24.60
CA THR A 342 9.56 -11.23 -25.09
C THR A 342 10.69 -11.81 -25.92
N ARG A 343 11.70 -11.01 -26.27
CA ARG A 343 12.83 -11.39 -27.10
C ARG A 343 14.09 -11.73 -26.25
N VAL A 344 14.00 -11.65 -24.96
CA VAL A 344 15.00 -12.03 -23.97
C VAL A 344 14.61 -13.35 -23.32
#